data_2d272a473db748d06073eaea89a6b8d3
#
_entry.id   2d272a473db748d06073eaea89a6b8d3
#
_cell.length_a   1.000
_cell.length_b   1.000
_cell.length_c   1.000
_cell.angle_alpha   90.00
_cell.angle_beta   90.00
_cell.angle_gamma   90.00
#
_symmetry.space_group_name_H-M   'P 1'
#
loop_
_entity.id
_entity.type
_entity.pdbx_description
1 polymer ?
#
loop_
_entity_poly.entity_id
_entity_poly.type
_entity_poly.pdbx_seq_one_letter_code
_entity_poly.pdbx_strand_id
1 'polypeptide(L)'
;MLLVVALQNSCHGFFNPPAAKRTYVPPLSSHFSVISTQITDKAILKKSLLDLNDQYTIYNGPTTIIGYNKEKIQVDLAIKQDNYHDIGFRLNKNTYEMVTDLEFWQQTVPPEVFIERLLKRYSLNSIYISCREEGFVTESIQDNLNTGTTEIVVSRYDE
;
A
#
# COMPACT_ATOMS: atom_id res chain seq x y z
N MET A 1 -18.62 -23.21 -8.45
CA MET A 1 -17.28 -23.51 -7.86
C MET A 1 -17.03 -22.53 -6.73
N LEU A 2 -16.73 -23.03 -5.56
CA LEU A 2 -16.38 -22.21 -4.40
C LEU A 2 -14.85 -22.18 -4.26
N LEU A 3 -14.27 -21.01 -4.18
CA LEU A 3 -12.85 -20.82 -3.94
C LEU A 3 -12.66 -20.04 -2.64
N VAL A 4 -11.82 -20.55 -1.75
CA VAL A 4 -11.42 -19.87 -0.52
C VAL A 4 -9.99 -19.42 -0.69
N VAL A 5 -9.76 -18.13 -0.54
CA VAL A 5 -8.43 -17.51 -0.58
C VAL A 5 -8.13 -16.96 0.81
N ALA A 6 -7.08 -17.48 1.45
CA ALA A 6 -6.63 -16.99 2.74
C ALA A 6 -5.37 -16.14 2.57
N LEU A 7 -5.39 -14.94 3.10
CA LEU A 7 -4.23 -14.07 3.24
C LEU A 7 -3.66 -14.23 4.65
N GLN A 8 -2.42 -14.69 4.74
CA GLN A 8 -1.73 -14.82 6.02
C GLN A 8 -0.83 -13.61 6.26
N ASN A 9 -0.95 -13.00 7.42
CA ASN A 9 -0.11 -11.88 7.85
C ASN A 9 1.22 -12.32 8.48
N SER A 10 1.49 -13.62 8.58
CA SER A 10 2.74 -14.15 9.16
C SER A 10 3.35 -15.25 8.32
N CYS A 11 4.62 -15.16 8.25
CA CYS A 11 5.75 -15.93 7.72
C CYS A 11 5.64 -17.35 7.17
N HIS A 12 4.50 -17.91 6.75
CA HIS A 12 4.49 -19.26 6.13
C HIS A 12 3.42 -19.42 5.06
N GLY A 13 3.84 -19.31 3.79
CA GLY A 13 3.23 -19.98 2.64
C GLY A 13 2.02 -19.33 1.98
N PHE A 14 2.14 -19.04 0.68
CA PHE A 14 1.11 -18.56 -0.28
C PHE A 14 0.54 -17.17 -0.05
N PHE A 15 1.15 -16.15 -0.59
CA PHE A 15 0.90 -14.72 -0.45
C PHE A 15 1.35 -14.17 0.90
N ASN A 16 2.66 -14.20 1.13
CA ASN A 16 3.30 -13.22 1.98
C ASN A 16 3.45 -11.95 1.15
N PRO A 17 2.80 -10.84 1.50
CA PRO A 17 3.35 -9.58 1.04
C PRO A 17 4.78 -9.55 1.59
N PRO A 18 5.80 -9.46 0.74
CA PRO A 18 7.16 -9.42 1.24
C PRO A 18 7.25 -8.24 2.20
N ALA A 19 7.83 -8.49 3.37
CA ALA A 19 8.06 -7.47 4.36
C ALA A 19 8.68 -6.24 3.67
N ALA A 20 8.11 -5.06 3.89
CA ALA A 20 8.67 -3.83 3.37
C ALA A 20 10.13 -3.74 3.81
N LYS A 21 11.05 -3.97 2.90
CA LYS A 21 12.47 -3.84 3.20
C LYS A 21 12.79 -2.36 3.25
N ARG A 22 13.09 -1.88 4.45
CA ARG A 22 13.64 -0.55 4.66
C ARG A 22 15.06 -0.55 4.10
N THR A 23 15.22 -0.18 2.85
CA THR A 23 16.53 0.10 2.29
C THR A 23 16.87 1.55 2.66
N TYR A 24 17.52 1.73 3.80
CA TYR A 24 18.15 2.99 4.12
C TYR A 24 19.33 3.15 3.17
N VAL A 25 19.15 3.94 2.15
CA VAL A 25 20.25 4.54 1.40
C VAL A 25 20.37 5.96 1.94
N PRO A 26 21.38 6.29 2.77
CA PRO A 26 21.60 7.67 3.12
C PRO A 26 22.13 8.38 1.87
N PRO A 27 21.36 9.27 1.26
CA PRO A 27 21.98 10.27 0.41
C PRO A 27 22.74 11.22 1.33
N LEU A 28 23.86 11.69 0.88
CA LEU A 28 24.81 12.56 1.62
C LEU A 28 24.20 13.89 2.13
N SER A 29 22.90 14.15 1.98
CA SER A 29 22.19 15.34 2.47
C SER A 29 20.66 15.30 2.43
N SER A 30 20.01 14.18 2.13
CA SER A 30 18.55 14.12 2.04
C SER A 30 17.93 13.54 3.30
N HIS A 31 16.93 14.22 3.85
CA HIS A 31 16.13 13.75 4.99
C HIS A 31 15.01 12.80 4.56
N PHE A 32 14.81 12.59 3.26
CA PHE A 32 13.83 11.66 2.77
C PHE A 32 14.20 10.21 3.07
N SER A 33 13.27 9.49 3.62
CA SER A 33 13.32 8.04 3.76
C SER A 33 12.57 7.40 2.59
N VAL A 34 13.16 6.33 2.04
CA VAL A 34 12.58 5.55 0.96
C VAL A 34 12.26 4.15 1.48
N ILE A 35 11.02 3.74 1.36
CA ILE A 35 10.56 2.41 1.75
C ILE A 35 10.10 1.67 0.49
N SER A 36 10.84 0.62 0.13
CA SER A 36 10.51 -0.22 -1.02
C SER A 36 9.29 -1.07 -0.75
N THR A 37 8.44 -1.24 -1.76
CA THR A 37 7.25 -2.10 -1.70
C THR A 37 7.22 -3.07 -2.88
N GLN A 38 6.24 -3.98 -2.88
CA GLN A 38 5.92 -4.86 -4.00
C GLN A 38 4.69 -4.38 -4.79
N ILE A 39 4.26 -3.15 -4.55
CA ILE A 39 3.11 -2.55 -5.22
C ILE A 39 3.50 -2.23 -6.66
N THR A 40 2.74 -2.73 -7.63
CA THR A 40 2.99 -2.56 -9.05
C THR A 40 1.91 -1.76 -9.76
N ASP A 41 0.68 -1.76 -9.26
CA ASP A 41 -0.47 -1.11 -9.86
C ASP A 41 -0.84 0.18 -9.15
N LYS A 42 -0.77 1.30 -9.88
CA LYS A 42 -1.08 2.64 -9.34
C LYS A 42 -2.55 2.82 -8.98
N ALA A 43 -3.45 2.27 -9.77
CA ALA A 43 -4.89 2.42 -9.53
C ALA A 43 -5.31 1.65 -8.27
N ILE A 44 -4.78 0.45 -8.08
CA ILE A 44 -5.01 -0.35 -6.87
C ILE A 44 -4.33 0.32 -5.66
N LEU A 45 -3.15 0.88 -5.80
CA LEU A 45 -2.48 1.66 -4.75
C LEU A 45 -3.35 2.84 -4.30
N LYS A 46 -3.84 3.65 -5.24
CA LYS A 46 -4.71 4.78 -4.92
C LYS A 46 -5.99 4.34 -4.22
N LYS A 47 -6.64 3.29 -4.74
CA LYS A 47 -7.83 2.72 -4.10
C LYS A 47 -7.54 2.25 -2.68
N SER A 48 -6.43 1.58 -2.48
CA SER A 48 -6.01 1.05 -1.17
C SER A 48 -5.75 2.15 -0.14
N LEU A 49 -5.16 3.26 -0.57
CA LEU A 49 -4.97 4.43 0.28
C LEU A 49 -6.31 5.05 0.72
N LEU A 50 -7.25 5.18 -0.20
CA LEU A 50 -8.60 5.70 0.10
C LEU A 50 -9.40 4.73 0.99
N ASP A 51 -9.19 3.43 0.85
CA ASP A 51 -9.79 2.42 1.73
C ASP A 51 -9.22 2.47 3.17
N LEU A 52 -7.98 2.91 3.33
CA LEU A 52 -7.39 3.13 4.66
C LEU A 52 -7.94 4.37 5.35
N ASN A 53 -8.13 5.43 4.59
CA ASN A 53 -8.71 6.68 5.07
C ASN A 53 -9.31 7.46 3.90
N ASP A 54 -10.62 7.57 3.86
CA ASP A 54 -11.37 8.28 2.83
C ASP A 54 -11.18 9.81 2.86
N GLN A 55 -10.63 10.34 3.96
CA GLN A 55 -10.31 11.76 4.12
C GLN A 55 -8.96 12.14 3.48
N TYR A 56 -8.19 11.17 2.99
CA TYR A 56 -6.93 11.50 2.33
C TYR A 56 -7.16 12.31 1.06
N THR A 57 -6.48 13.45 1.00
CA THR A 57 -6.34 14.20 -0.25
C THR A 57 -5.17 13.63 -1.03
N ILE A 58 -5.47 12.98 -2.16
CA ILE A 58 -4.47 12.30 -2.98
C ILE A 58 -4.27 13.06 -4.29
N TYR A 59 -3.04 13.48 -4.55
CA TYR A 59 -2.61 13.97 -5.85
C TYR A 59 -2.27 12.79 -6.76
N ASN A 60 -2.98 12.65 -7.86
CA ASN A 60 -2.81 11.58 -8.83
C ASN A 60 -2.17 12.12 -10.10
N GLY A 61 -0.89 11.96 -10.22
CA GLY A 61 -0.09 12.42 -11.34
C GLY A 61 1.29 12.85 -10.87
N PRO A 62 2.19 13.17 -11.78
CA PRO A 62 3.49 13.68 -11.40
C PRO A 62 3.32 14.93 -10.53
N THR A 63 3.84 14.89 -9.33
CA THR A 63 3.84 15.99 -8.38
C THR A 63 5.16 16.03 -7.63
N THR A 64 5.43 17.15 -6.98
CA THR A 64 6.67 17.34 -6.22
C THR A 64 6.34 17.41 -4.75
N ILE A 65 6.96 16.55 -3.95
CA ILE A 65 6.94 16.64 -2.49
C ILE A 65 8.17 17.37 -1.98
N ILE A 66 8.01 18.04 -0.83
CA ILE A 66 9.03 18.89 -0.24
C ILE A 66 9.40 18.31 1.13
N GLY A 67 10.71 18.07 1.33
CA GLY A 67 11.28 17.66 2.62
C GLY A 67 11.93 18.83 3.37
N TYR A 68 12.65 18.46 4.41
CA TYR A 68 13.47 19.41 5.19
C TYR A 68 14.44 20.16 4.27
N ASN A 69 14.79 21.39 4.62
CA ASN A 69 15.67 22.25 3.80
C ASN A 69 15.19 22.53 2.36
N LYS A 70 13.88 22.40 2.10
CA LYS A 70 13.28 22.61 0.78
C LYS A 70 13.76 21.63 -0.30
N GLU A 71 14.28 20.48 0.11
CA GLU A 71 14.55 19.40 -0.84
C GLU A 71 13.29 18.99 -1.56
N LYS A 72 13.41 18.67 -2.84
CA LYS A 72 12.29 18.35 -3.71
C LYS A 72 12.48 17.00 -4.36
N ILE A 73 11.45 16.17 -4.32
CA ILE A 73 11.41 14.89 -5.03
C ILE A 73 10.14 14.82 -5.86
N GLN A 74 10.28 14.39 -7.12
CA GLN A 74 9.15 14.04 -7.95
C GLN A 74 8.60 12.67 -7.61
N VAL A 75 7.29 12.57 -7.52
CA VAL A 75 6.55 11.34 -7.22
C VAL A 75 5.34 11.20 -8.15
N ASP A 76 4.83 9.98 -8.30
CA ASP A 76 3.73 9.67 -9.19
C ASP A 76 2.36 9.79 -8.53
N LEU A 77 2.36 9.76 -7.20
CA LEU A 77 1.18 9.90 -6.37
C LEU A 77 1.60 10.44 -5.00
N ALA A 78 0.83 11.32 -4.41
CA ALA A 78 1.12 11.86 -3.07
C ALA A 78 -0.12 11.97 -2.22
N ILE A 79 0.04 11.71 -0.91
CA ILE A 79 -0.93 12.02 0.14
C ILE A 79 -0.53 13.38 0.72
N LYS A 80 -1.45 14.32 0.69
CA LYS A 80 -1.26 15.63 1.29
C LYS A 80 -1.26 15.54 2.82
N GLN A 81 -0.30 16.19 3.45
CA GLN A 81 -0.28 16.43 4.89
C GLN A 81 -0.45 17.92 5.20
N ASP A 82 -1.02 18.25 6.38
CA ASP A 82 -1.30 19.65 6.75
C ASP A 82 -0.03 20.47 6.98
N ASN A 83 1.09 19.80 7.26
CA ASN A 83 2.39 20.43 7.42
C ASN A 83 3.15 20.69 6.11
N TYR A 84 2.54 20.41 4.97
CA TYR A 84 3.13 20.54 3.62
C TYR A 84 4.31 19.59 3.32
N HIS A 85 4.59 18.64 4.18
CA HIS A 85 5.56 17.57 3.96
C HIS A 85 4.83 16.28 3.58
N ASP A 86 4.43 16.19 2.34
CA ASP A 86 3.56 15.15 1.84
C ASP A 86 4.25 13.78 1.78
N ILE A 87 3.44 12.72 1.81
CA ILE A 87 3.90 11.34 1.61
C ILE A 87 3.78 11.02 0.13
N GLY A 88 4.90 10.71 -0.52
CA GLY A 88 4.95 10.39 -1.94
C GLY A 88 5.06 8.89 -2.22
N PHE A 89 4.59 8.49 -3.39
CA PHE A 89 4.82 7.19 -3.98
C PHE A 89 5.42 7.38 -5.37
N ARG A 90 6.57 6.78 -5.59
CA ARG A 90 7.35 6.91 -6.81
C ARG A 90 7.57 5.55 -7.44
N LEU A 91 7.36 5.43 -8.74
CA LEU A 91 7.68 4.22 -9.49
C LEU A 91 9.21 4.11 -9.64
N ASN A 92 9.76 3.02 -9.15
CA ASN A 92 11.15 2.65 -9.33
C ASN A 92 11.20 1.28 -10.01
N LYS A 93 11.69 1.26 -11.26
CA LYS A 93 11.59 0.09 -12.14
C LYS A 93 10.12 -0.34 -12.31
N ASN A 94 9.69 -1.40 -11.67
CA ASN A 94 8.34 -1.96 -11.80
C ASN A 94 7.52 -1.89 -10.51
N THR A 95 8.06 -1.31 -9.43
CA THR A 95 7.40 -1.25 -8.13
C THR A 95 7.37 0.19 -7.59
N TYR A 96 6.35 0.49 -6.79
CA TYR A 96 6.24 1.77 -6.11
C TYR A 96 7.03 1.76 -4.81
N GLU A 97 7.74 2.85 -4.56
CA GLU A 97 8.40 3.15 -3.29
C GLU A 97 7.62 4.24 -2.57
N MET A 98 7.48 4.12 -1.26
CA MET A 98 7.02 5.22 -0.43
C MET A 98 8.19 6.13 -0.10
N VAL A 99 8.04 7.43 -0.34
CA VAL A 99 9.04 8.47 -0.08
C VAL A 99 8.44 9.48 0.88
N THR A 100 9.06 9.69 2.02
CA THR A 100 8.57 10.63 3.03
C THR A 100 9.72 11.13 3.90
N ASP A 101 9.54 12.31 4.46
CA ASP A 101 10.41 12.81 5.52
C ASP A 101 9.83 12.38 6.88
N LEU A 102 10.51 11.45 7.55
CA LEU A 102 10.02 10.86 8.80
C LEU A 102 9.95 11.84 9.97
N GLU A 103 10.74 12.92 9.95
CA GLU A 103 10.66 13.97 10.98
C GLU A 103 9.32 14.72 10.92
N PHE A 104 8.69 14.75 9.76
CA PHE A 104 7.41 15.43 9.52
C PHE A 104 6.23 14.47 9.35
N TRP A 105 6.38 13.23 9.80
CA TRP A 105 5.32 12.24 9.74
C TRP A 105 4.12 12.63 10.61
N GLN A 106 2.95 12.81 10.01
CA GLN A 106 1.72 13.26 10.70
C GLN A 106 0.57 12.24 10.62
N GLN A 107 0.87 10.98 10.38
CA GLN A 107 -0.17 9.96 10.40
C GLN A 107 -0.42 9.47 11.82
N THR A 108 -1.63 8.92 12.06
CA THR A 108 -2.05 8.41 13.37
C THR A 108 -1.29 7.18 13.83
N VAL A 109 -0.61 6.49 12.92
CA VAL A 109 0.19 5.30 13.17
C VAL A 109 1.63 5.51 12.69
N PRO A 110 2.62 4.80 13.25
CA PRO A 110 4.00 4.85 12.77
C PRO A 110 4.12 4.42 11.29
N PRO A 111 5.16 4.87 10.57
CA PRO A 111 5.37 4.54 9.17
C PRO A 111 5.35 3.04 8.86
N GLU A 112 5.93 2.23 9.74
CA GLU A 112 5.98 0.77 9.60
C GLU A 112 4.58 0.15 9.65
N VAL A 113 3.74 0.61 10.56
CA VAL A 113 2.34 0.17 10.68
C VAL A 113 1.51 0.66 9.52
N PHE A 114 1.75 1.89 9.07
CA PHE A 114 1.06 2.44 7.91
C PHE A 114 1.33 1.60 6.65
N ILE A 115 2.60 1.29 6.37
CA ILE A 115 2.96 0.52 5.18
C ILE A 115 2.44 -0.93 5.27
N GLU A 116 2.45 -1.54 6.43
CA GLU A 116 1.88 -2.87 6.65
C GLU A 116 0.38 -2.90 6.35
N ARG A 117 -0.38 -1.93 6.86
CA ARG A 117 -1.81 -1.79 6.59
C ARG A 117 -2.08 -1.53 5.10
N LEU A 118 -1.25 -0.70 4.46
CA LEU A 118 -1.35 -0.42 3.03
C LEU A 118 -1.12 -1.69 2.21
N LEU A 119 -0.08 -2.45 2.50
CA LEU A 119 0.23 -3.70 1.78
C LEU A 119 -0.87 -4.75 1.95
N LYS A 120 -1.43 -4.88 3.14
CA LYS A 120 -2.58 -5.75 3.39
C LYS A 120 -3.78 -5.34 2.53
N ARG A 121 -4.13 -4.06 2.55
CA ARG A 121 -5.26 -3.53 1.78
C ARG A 121 -5.03 -3.66 0.27
N TYR A 122 -3.82 -3.39 -0.19
CA TYR A 122 -3.45 -3.56 -1.59
C TYR A 122 -3.60 -5.01 -2.05
N SER A 123 -3.14 -5.96 -1.25
CA SER A 123 -3.27 -7.39 -1.55
C SER A 123 -4.73 -7.82 -1.62
N LEU A 124 -5.57 -7.39 -0.69
CA LEU A 124 -7.01 -7.64 -0.71
C LEU A 124 -7.68 -7.09 -1.97
N ASN A 125 -7.38 -5.85 -2.33
CA ASN A 125 -7.91 -5.21 -3.52
C ASN A 125 -7.46 -5.91 -4.80
N SER A 126 -6.19 -6.33 -4.86
CA SER A 126 -5.64 -7.07 -6.01
C SER A 126 -6.36 -8.39 -6.22
N ILE A 127 -6.57 -9.16 -5.14
CA ILE A 127 -7.30 -10.43 -5.19
C ILE A 127 -8.76 -10.20 -5.61
N TYR A 128 -9.42 -9.22 -5.00
CA TYR A 128 -10.80 -8.88 -5.32
C TYR A 128 -10.98 -8.56 -6.81
N ILE A 129 -10.09 -7.74 -7.37
CA ILE A 129 -10.13 -7.34 -8.79
C ILE A 129 -9.88 -8.56 -9.67
N SER A 130 -8.85 -9.37 -9.39
CA SER A 130 -8.55 -10.59 -10.17
C SER A 130 -9.70 -11.59 -10.14
N CYS A 131 -10.27 -11.86 -8.98
CA CYS A 131 -11.41 -12.75 -8.85
C CYS A 131 -12.61 -12.26 -9.68
N ARG A 132 -12.88 -10.96 -9.62
CA ARG A 132 -13.98 -10.37 -10.38
C ARG A 132 -13.76 -10.47 -11.89
N GLU A 133 -12.54 -10.22 -12.36
CA GLU A 133 -12.16 -10.36 -13.78
C GLU A 133 -12.32 -11.80 -14.27
N GLU A 134 -12.11 -12.79 -13.42
CA GLU A 134 -12.32 -14.20 -13.70
C GLU A 134 -13.79 -14.65 -13.53
N GLY A 135 -14.70 -13.73 -13.20
CA GLY A 135 -16.14 -14.01 -13.06
C GLY A 135 -16.55 -14.56 -11.68
N PHE A 136 -15.70 -14.41 -10.67
CA PHE A 136 -16.05 -14.74 -9.29
C PHE A 136 -16.76 -13.59 -8.60
N VAL A 137 -17.65 -13.91 -7.69
CA VAL A 137 -18.35 -13.00 -6.79
C VAL A 137 -17.85 -13.25 -5.37
N THR A 138 -17.51 -12.19 -4.66
CA THR A 138 -17.09 -12.29 -3.25
C THR A 138 -18.32 -12.51 -2.37
N GLU A 139 -18.33 -13.63 -1.66
CA GLU A 139 -19.38 -14.00 -0.71
C GLU A 139 -19.12 -13.44 0.68
N SER A 140 -17.87 -13.57 1.13
CA SER A 140 -17.47 -13.05 2.45
C SER A 140 -15.99 -12.72 2.53
N ILE A 141 -15.67 -11.81 3.43
CA ILE A 141 -14.30 -11.51 3.85
C ILE A 141 -14.29 -11.56 5.38
N GLN A 142 -13.41 -12.37 5.96
CA GLN A 142 -13.31 -12.56 7.39
C GLN A 142 -11.86 -12.46 7.85
N ASP A 143 -11.64 -11.63 8.87
CA ASP A 143 -10.35 -11.56 9.56
C ASP A 143 -10.33 -12.55 10.74
N ASN A 144 -9.38 -13.45 10.73
CA ASN A 144 -9.10 -14.32 11.86
C ASN A 144 -8.03 -13.68 12.76
N LEU A 145 -8.48 -13.08 13.85
CA LEU A 145 -7.61 -12.38 14.78
C LEU A 145 -6.59 -13.30 15.49
N ASN A 146 -6.91 -14.59 15.62
CA ASN A 146 -6.03 -15.55 16.31
C ASN A 146 -4.85 -15.98 15.42
N THR A 147 -5.08 -16.08 14.11
CA THR A 147 -4.05 -16.50 13.14
C THR A 147 -3.46 -15.33 12.37
N GLY A 148 -4.05 -14.14 12.47
CA GLY A 148 -3.68 -12.98 11.67
C GLY A 148 -3.96 -13.16 10.18
N THR A 149 -4.85 -14.09 9.81
CA THR A 149 -5.21 -14.35 8.42
C THR A 149 -6.48 -13.61 8.02
N THR A 150 -6.56 -13.20 6.76
CA THR A 150 -7.81 -12.76 6.14
C THR A 150 -8.26 -13.82 5.15
N GLU A 151 -9.46 -14.34 5.32
CA GLU A 151 -10.07 -15.32 4.45
C GLU A 151 -11.08 -14.63 3.53
N ILE A 152 -10.96 -14.89 2.23
CA ILE A 152 -11.89 -14.40 1.21
C ILE A 152 -12.56 -15.60 0.59
N VAL A 153 -13.88 -15.66 0.70
CA VAL A 153 -14.68 -16.69 0.05
C VAL A 153 -15.30 -16.09 -1.21
N VAL A 154 -15.03 -16.72 -2.34
CA VAL A 154 -15.59 -16.32 -3.64
C VAL A 154 -16.31 -17.49 -4.28
N SER A 155 -17.38 -17.21 -5.00
CA SER A 155 -18.15 -18.19 -5.77
C SER A 155 -18.22 -17.79 -7.23
N ARG A 156 -18.33 -18.80 -8.10
CA ARG A 156 -18.66 -18.60 -9.50
C ARG A 156 -19.80 -19.53 -9.84
N TYR A 157 -20.85 -18.97 -10.38
CA TYR A 157 -21.96 -19.74 -10.92
C TYR A 157 -21.61 -20.15 -12.34
N ASP A 158 -21.44 -21.44 -12.56
CA ASP A 158 -21.32 -21.99 -13.89
C ASP A 158 -22.78 -22.17 -14.45
N GLU A 159 -23.04 -21.53 -15.57
CA GLU A 159 -24.29 -21.72 -16.28
C GLU A 159 -24.32 -23.09 -16.98
#